data_83cbe7d5d0ab10e3bfeaa28cbbb3c43b
#
_entry.id   83cbe7d5d0ab10e3bfeaa28cbbb3c43b
#
_cell.length_a   1.000
_cell.length_b   1.000
_cell.length_c   1.000
_cell.angle_alpha   90.00
_cell.angle_beta   90.00
_cell.angle_gamma   90.00
#
_symmetry.space_group_name_H-M   'P 1'
#
loop_
_entity.id
_entity.type
_entity.pdbx_description
1 polymer ?
#
loop_
_entity_poly.entity_id
_entity_poly.type
_entity_poly.pdbx_seq_one_letter_code
_entity_poly.pdbx_strand_id
1 'polypeptide(L)'
;GANAKTPTLSVRRARREEFVGGAAVVAKHARATGASVQFTSLLGDDAAGKFALDDLSAAGIDVFPVVDRARPTTVKEAVVVEGYRLLKIDVVDNRPASDPILRRLVEQVAGTDGGAVVFSDFRHGIFHGHSIARLVAAIPAGCLRVADSQVASRWGNICDFRDFDLITPNEREARFALGDQDSGVRPLAA
;
A
#
# COMPACT_ATOMS: atom_id res chain seq x y z
N GLY A 1 -0.95 -15.74 29.80
CA GLY A 1 -1.98 -16.20 30.74
C GLY A 1 -2.91 -15.06 31.13
N ALA A 2 -4.05 -15.38 31.74
CA ALA A 2 -4.94 -14.38 32.31
C ALA A 2 -4.49 -13.97 33.73
N ASN A 3 -4.61 -12.69 34.06
CA ASN A 3 -4.33 -12.21 35.43
C ASN A 3 -5.49 -12.59 36.33
N ALA A 4 -5.20 -13.21 37.47
CA ALA A 4 -6.22 -13.66 38.44
C ALA A 4 -7.05 -12.51 39.08
N LYS A 5 -6.56 -11.28 39.05
CA LYS A 5 -7.21 -10.10 39.66
C LYS A 5 -8.05 -9.28 38.67
N THR A 6 -7.78 -9.40 37.37
CA THR A 6 -8.53 -8.72 36.31
C THR A 6 -8.53 -9.62 35.06
N PRO A 7 -9.60 -9.62 34.24
CA PRO A 7 -9.67 -10.43 33.02
C PRO A 7 -8.74 -9.87 31.91
N THR A 8 -7.50 -9.56 32.27
CA THR A 8 -6.51 -8.99 31.33
C THR A 8 -5.60 -10.08 30.83
N LEU A 9 -5.49 -10.17 29.50
CA LEU A 9 -4.56 -11.08 28.85
C LEU A 9 -3.14 -10.54 28.99
N SER A 10 -2.24 -11.36 29.55
CA SER A 10 -0.83 -11.03 29.68
C SER A 10 0.02 -11.94 28.82
N VAL A 11 0.91 -11.34 28.06
CA VAL A 11 1.89 -12.04 27.21
C VAL A 11 3.29 -11.51 27.51
N ARG A 12 4.29 -12.39 27.43
CA ARG A 12 5.70 -12.00 27.51
C ARG A 12 6.25 -11.86 26.09
N ARG A 13 6.81 -10.70 25.78
CA ARG A 13 7.50 -10.50 24.50
C ARG A 13 8.78 -11.33 24.47
N ALA A 14 8.84 -12.31 23.58
CA ALA A 14 10.01 -13.15 23.34
C ALA A 14 10.95 -12.51 22.30
N ARG A 15 10.36 -11.98 21.19
CA ARG A 15 11.11 -11.32 20.11
C ARG A 15 10.22 -10.25 19.46
N ARG A 16 10.85 -9.37 18.69
CA ARG A 16 10.21 -8.47 17.76
C ARG A 16 10.92 -8.58 16.42
N GLU A 17 10.16 -8.67 15.37
CA GLU A 17 10.65 -8.67 13.99
C GLU A 17 9.92 -7.56 13.24
N GLU A 18 10.63 -6.86 12.36
CA GLU A 18 10.11 -5.77 11.58
C GLU A 18 10.33 -6.07 10.10
N PHE A 19 9.31 -5.80 9.32
CA PHE A 19 9.30 -6.05 7.88
C PHE A 19 8.64 -4.87 7.17
N VAL A 20 9.11 -4.54 5.98
CA VAL A 20 8.34 -3.68 5.09
C VAL A 20 7.13 -4.45 4.57
N GLY A 21 6.02 -3.74 4.38
CA GLY A 21 4.75 -4.30 3.93
C GLY A 21 4.16 -3.52 2.76
N GLY A 22 2.97 -3.92 2.35
CA GLY A 22 2.21 -3.22 1.33
C GLY A 22 2.98 -3.05 0.01
N ALA A 23 2.97 -1.85 -0.53
CA ALA A 23 3.64 -1.52 -1.79
C ALA A 23 5.15 -1.82 -1.79
N ALA A 24 5.82 -1.75 -0.63
CA ALA A 24 7.24 -2.07 -0.54
C ALA A 24 7.53 -3.56 -0.82
N VAL A 25 6.62 -4.46 -0.49
CA VAL A 25 6.74 -5.89 -0.85
C VAL A 25 6.67 -6.05 -2.37
N VAL A 26 5.75 -5.36 -3.04
CA VAL A 26 5.62 -5.37 -4.51
C VAL A 26 6.92 -4.87 -5.16
N ALA A 27 7.47 -3.77 -4.66
CA ALA A 27 8.74 -3.22 -5.14
C ALA A 27 9.91 -4.21 -4.98
N LYS A 28 10.02 -4.88 -3.82
CA LYS A 28 11.06 -5.90 -3.58
C LYS A 28 10.89 -7.11 -4.50
N HIS A 29 9.67 -7.56 -4.77
CA HIS A 29 9.42 -8.64 -5.74
C HIS A 29 9.83 -8.24 -7.16
N ALA A 30 9.42 -7.06 -7.64
CA ALA A 30 9.84 -6.55 -8.94
C ALA A 30 11.36 -6.46 -9.03
N ARG A 31 12.04 -5.96 -8.00
CA ARG A 31 13.51 -5.90 -7.95
C ARG A 31 14.14 -7.28 -8.01
N ALA A 32 13.58 -8.26 -7.30
CA ALA A 32 14.07 -9.64 -7.26
C ALA A 32 13.94 -10.37 -8.63
N THR A 33 13.00 -9.95 -9.48
CA THR A 33 12.88 -10.46 -10.86
C THR A 33 13.83 -9.78 -11.85
N GLY A 34 14.66 -8.84 -11.38
CA GLY A 34 15.67 -8.17 -12.20
C GLY A 34 15.27 -6.79 -12.73
N ALA A 35 14.08 -6.29 -12.37
CA ALA A 35 13.67 -4.95 -12.76
C ALA A 35 14.51 -3.86 -12.07
N SER A 36 14.75 -2.73 -12.74
CA SER A 36 15.10 -1.47 -12.09
C SER A 36 13.83 -0.89 -11.47
N VAL A 37 13.88 -0.55 -10.19
CA VAL A 37 12.68 -0.13 -9.44
C VAL A 37 12.91 1.22 -8.80
N GLN A 38 12.05 2.16 -9.14
CA GLN A 38 11.86 3.42 -8.41
C GLN A 38 10.64 3.29 -7.50
N PHE A 39 10.76 3.67 -6.24
CA PHE A 39 9.68 3.56 -5.26
C PHE A 39 9.35 4.91 -4.65
N THR A 40 8.10 5.29 -4.77
CA THR A 40 7.56 6.51 -4.14
C THR A 40 6.42 6.15 -3.20
N SER A 41 6.45 6.70 -2.00
CA SER A 41 5.36 6.55 -1.02
C SER A 41 5.30 7.75 -0.09
N LEU A 42 4.18 7.83 0.63
CA LEU A 42 3.93 8.83 1.67
C LEU A 42 4.30 8.24 3.02
N LEU A 43 5.25 8.86 3.69
CA LEU A 43 5.78 8.42 4.99
C LEU A 43 5.71 9.56 6.01
N GLY A 44 5.71 9.20 7.29
CA GLY A 44 5.98 10.13 8.38
C GLY A 44 7.48 10.40 8.55
N ASP A 45 7.79 11.43 9.34
CA ASP A 45 9.17 11.74 9.79
C ASP A 45 9.43 10.99 11.11
N ASP A 46 9.53 9.65 11.03
CA ASP A 46 9.61 8.77 12.20
C ASP A 46 10.51 7.55 11.96
N ALA A 47 10.75 6.77 13.03
CA ALA A 47 11.62 5.60 12.99
C ALA A 47 11.12 4.52 12.01
N ALA A 48 9.79 4.36 11.86
CA ALA A 48 9.23 3.39 10.93
C ALA A 48 9.44 3.81 9.46
N GLY A 49 9.32 5.11 9.18
CA GLY A 49 9.67 5.67 7.86
C GLY A 49 11.13 5.45 7.53
N LYS A 50 12.03 5.77 8.48
CA LYS A 50 13.46 5.53 8.30
C LYS A 50 13.78 4.05 8.06
N PHE A 51 13.21 3.15 8.85
CA PHE A 51 13.36 1.71 8.67
C PHE A 51 12.95 1.26 7.26
N ALA A 52 11.78 1.73 6.77
CA ALA A 52 11.30 1.39 5.44
C ALA A 52 12.26 1.86 4.32
N LEU A 53 12.79 3.09 4.45
CA LEU A 53 13.75 3.63 3.48
C LEU A 53 15.06 2.86 3.48
N ASP A 54 15.61 2.56 4.66
CA ASP A 54 16.86 1.81 4.81
C ASP A 54 16.72 0.38 4.23
N ASP A 55 15.61 -0.32 4.51
CA ASP A 55 15.34 -1.69 4.01
C ASP A 55 15.18 -1.75 2.48
N LEU A 56 14.45 -0.79 1.89
CA LEU A 56 14.27 -0.70 0.45
C LEU A 56 15.59 -0.34 -0.28
N SER A 57 16.33 0.61 0.25
CA SER A 57 17.64 0.99 -0.31
C SER A 57 18.63 -0.17 -0.24
N ALA A 58 18.66 -0.92 0.87
CA ALA A 58 19.48 -2.12 1.01
C ALA A 58 19.10 -3.24 0.00
N ALA A 59 17.83 -3.26 -0.45
CA ALA A 59 17.37 -4.15 -1.51
C ALA A 59 17.72 -3.68 -2.93
N GLY A 60 18.40 -2.54 -3.07
CA GLY A 60 18.80 -1.96 -4.35
C GLY A 60 17.63 -1.30 -5.10
N ILE A 61 16.70 -0.71 -4.36
CA ILE A 61 15.56 0.04 -4.87
C ILE A 61 15.86 1.53 -4.72
N ASP A 62 15.63 2.31 -5.76
CA ASP A 62 15.76 3.76 -5.75
C ASP A 62 14.52 4.38 -5.06
N VAL A 63 14.71 4.99 -3.90
CA VAL A 63 13.60 5.45 -3.06
C VAL A 63 13.44 6.95 -3.11
N PHE A 64 12.24 7.42 -3.46
CA PHE A 64 11.87 8.84 -3.56
C PHE A 64 10.71 9.16 -2.60
N PRO A 65 10.94 9.24 -1.28
CA PRO A 65 9.86 9.40 -0.32
C PRO A 65 9.27 10.79 -0.34
N VAL A 66 7.96 10.88 -0.18
CA VAL A 66 7.27 12.11 0.17
C VAL A 66 6.97 12.08 1.66
N VAL A 67 7.69 12.89 2.42
CA VAL A 67 7.55 12.93 3.88
C VAL A 67 6.51 13.96 4.29
N ASP A 68 5.54 13.55 5.10
CA ASP A 68 4.54 14.40 5.75
C ASP A 68 4.72 14.31 7.27
N ARG A 69 5.23 15.39 7.87
CA ARG A 69 5.46 15.48 9.32
C ARG A 69 4.17 15.50 10.16
N ALA A 70 3.02 15.70 9.50
CA ALA A 70 1.72 15.77 10.17
C ALA A 70 1.04 14.40 10.33
N ARG A 71 1.68 13.32 9.87
CA ARG A 71 1.16 11.94 9.99
C ARG A 71 2.24 10.94 10.39
N PRO A 72 1.88 9.85 11.07
CA PRO A 72 2.80 8.74 11.28
C PRO A 72 2.95 7.91 10.00
N THR A 73 4.10 7.25 9.86
CA THR A 73 4.23 6.12 8.93
C THR A 73 3.26 5.01 9.34
N THR A 74 2.59 4.40 8.37
CA THR A 74 1.68 3.29 8.65
C THR A 74 2.43 2.09 9.23
N VAL A 75 2.02 1.66 10.42
CA VAL A 75 2.54 0.46 11.09
C VAL A 75 1.41 -0.48 11.40
N LYS A 76 1.57 -1.75 11.08
CA LYS A 76 0.64 -2.83 11.41
C LYS A 76 1.37 -3.87 12.26
N GLU A 77 1.13 -3.87 13.55
CA GLU A 77 1.75 -4.79 14.49
C GLU A 77 0.82 -5.97 14.79
N ALA A 78 1.37 -7.16 14.84
CA ALA A 78 0.64 -8.36 15.26
C ALA A 78 1.33 -9.00 16.46
N VAL A 79 0.56 -9.21 17.53
CA VAL A 79 1.00 -10.04 18.66
C VAL A 79 0.61 -11.49 18.36
N VAL A 80 1.63 -12.32 18.20
CA VAL A 80 1.47 -13.74 17.85
C VAL A 80 1.95 -14.60 19.00
N VAL A 81 1.14 -15.58 19.40
CA VAL A 81 1.47 -16.58 20.44
C VAL A 81 1.18 -17.95 19.89
N GLU A 82 2.20 -18.82 19.88
CA GLU A 82 2.10 -20.20 19.37
C GLU A 82 1.46 -20.31 17.96
N GLY A 83 1.81 -19.35 17.09
CA GLY A 83 1.29 -19.29 15.72
C GLY A 83 -0.08 -18.60 15.58
N TYR A 84 -0.77 -18.29 16.67
CA TYR A 84 -2.05 -17.58 16.65
C TYR A 84 -1.88 -16.08 16.81
N ARG A 85 -2.54 -15.31 15.96
CA ARG A 85 -2.62 -13.85 16.10
C ARG A 85 -3.62 -13.49 17.17
N LEU A 86 -3.12 -13.07 18.35
CA LEU A 86 -3.97 -12.65 19.48
C LEU A 86 -4.49 -11.23 19.32
N LEU A 87 -3.67 -10.33 18.81
CA LEU A 87 -3.99 -8.91 18.73
C LEU A 87 -3.32 -8.33 17.50
N LYS A 88 -4.00 -7.37 16.88
CA LYS A 88 -3.48 -6.52 15.84
C LYS A 88 -3.59 -5.07 16.29
N ILE A 89 -2.49 -4.33 16.17
CA ILE A 89 -2.41 -2.91 16.49
C ILE A 89 -2.04 -2.18 15.21
N ASP A 90 -2.91 -1.28 14.76
CA ASP A 90 -2.69 -0.49 13.56
C ASP A 90 -2.46 0.98 13.94
N VAL A 91 -1.33 1.53 13.52
CA VAL A 91 -1.06 2.96 13.50
C VAL A 91 -1.24 3.41 12.06
N VAL A 92 -2.37 4.04 11.76
CA VAL A 92 -2.77 4.37 10.39
C VAL A 92 -3.40 5.76 10.36
N ASP A 93 -3.00 6.55 9.39
CA ASP A 93 -3.65 7.82 9.05
C ASP A 93 -4.18 7.73 7.61
N ASN A 94 -5.50 7.60 7.48
CA ASN A 94 -6.18 7.48 6.19
C ASN A 94 -6.65 8.83 5.61
N ARG A 95 -6.31 9.95 6.26
CA ARG A 95 -6.66 11.27 5.72
C ARG A 95 -6.03 11.45 4.34
N PRO A 96 -6.76 12.03 3.38
CA PRO A 96 -6.18 12.38 2.08
C PRO A 96 -4.89 13.18 2.24
N ALA A 97 -3.93 12.91 1.37
CA ALA A 97 -2.72 13.73 1.28
C ALA A 97 -3.10 15.19 0.98
N SER A 98 -2.46 16.11 1.68
CA SER A 98 -2.68 17.55 1.42
C SER A 98 -2.22 17.93 0.00
N ASP A 99 -2.72 19.03 -0.54
CA ASP A 99 -2.35 19.47 -1.89
C ASP A 99 -0.83 19.65 -2.11
N PRO A 100 -0.04 20.18 -1.16
CA PRO A 100 1.40 20.23 -1.31
C PRO A 100 2.05 18.84 -1.40
N ILE A 101 1.57 17.88 -0.59
CA ILE A 101 2.04 16.51 -0.61
C ILE A 101 1.64 15.83 -1.93
N LEU A 102 0.40 16.00 -2.36
CA LEU A 102 -0.09 15.43 -3.61
C LEU A 102 0.68 15.98 -4.83
N ARG A 103 1.01 17.27 -4.86
CA ARG A 103 1.86 17.83 -5.92
C ARG A 103 3.20 17.13 -6.02
N ARG A 104 3.87 16.89 -4.87
CA ARG A 104 5.14 16.15 -4.85
C ARG A 104 5.01 14.73 -5.37
N LEU A 105 3.93 14.02 -4.99
CA LEU A 105 3.65 12.68 -5.52
C LEU A 105 3.42 12.72 -7.05
N VAL A 106 2.67 13.69 -7.54
CA VAL A 106 2.44 13.89 -8.98
C VAL A 106 3.75 14.18 -9.72
N GLU A 107 4.63 15.02 -9.17
CA GLU A 107 5.95 15.32 -9.73
C GLU A 107 6.82 14.05 -9.81
N GLN A 108 6.79 13.19 -8.79
CA GLN A 108 7.51 11.92 -8.81
C GLN A 108 6.99 10.98 -9.92
N VAL A 109 5.67 10.87 -10.07
CA VAL A 109 5.06 10.07 -11.13
C VAL A 109 5.41 10.63 -12.51
N ALA A 110 5.34 11.96 -12.68
CA ALA A 110 5.67 12.61 -13.96
C ALA A 110 7.15 12.47 -14.33
N GLY A 111 8.05 12.38 -13.34
CA GLY A 111 9.49 12.22 -13.54
C GLY A 111 9.93 10.78 -13.79
N THR A 112 9.01 9.82 -13.87
CA THR A 112 9.38 8.42 -14.13
C THR A 112 9.88 8.25 -15.56
N ASP A 113 10.97 7.49 -15.73
CA ASP A 113 11.55 7.10 -17.01
C ASP A 113 11.40 5.59 -17.29
N GLY A 114 10.65 4.90 -16.42
CA GLY A 114 10.41 3.46 -16.50
C GLY A 114 9.41 3.04 -17.56
N GLY A 115 9.42 1.76 -17.91
CA GLY A 115 8.46 1.15 -18.85
C GLY A 115 7.07 0.89 -18.24
N ALA A 116 6.93 0.95 -16.93
CA ALA A 116 5.67 0.70 -16.22
C ALA A 116 5.53 1.54 -14.95
N VAL A 117 4.30 1.93 -14.64
CA VAL A 117 3.91 2.56 -13.37
C VAL A 117 2.91 1.67 -12.65
N VAL A 118 3.23 1.26 -11.43
CA VAL A 118 2.39 0.40 -10.60
C VAL A 118 1.81 1.21 -9.45
N PHE A 119 0.50 1.33 -9.37
CA PHE A 119 -0.23 1.90 -8.24
C PHE A 119 -0.65 0.79 -7.29
N SER A 120 -0.08 0.76 -6.10
CA SER A 120 -0.40 -0.20 -5.06
C SER A 120 -1.22 0.50 -3.97
N ASP A 121 -2.53 0.29 -3.97
CA ASP A 121 -3.51 1.05 -3.19
C ASP A 121 -3.96 0.31 -1.94
N PHE A 122 -3.65 0.89 -0.79
CA PHE A 122 -4.15 0.47 0.54
C PHE A 122 -5.06 1.52 1.18
N ARG A 123 -5.41 2.59 0.47
CA ARG A 123 -6.22 3.73 0.96
C ARG A 123 -5.63 4.40 2.21
N HIS A 124 -4.31 4.49 2.31
CA HIS A 124 -3.63 5.19 3.40
C HIS A 124 -3.25 6.63 3.03
N GLY A 125 -4.18 7.36 2.36
CA GLY A 125 -4.09 8.79 2.11
C GLY A 125 -3.54 9.20 0.74
N ILE A 126 -2.90 8.33 -0.04
CA ILE A 126 -2.43 8.65 -1.39
C ILE A 126 -3.59 8.61 -2.39
N PHE A 127 -4.30 7.48 -2.43
CA PHE A 127 -5.33 7.20 -3.44
C PHE A 127 -6.73 7.52 -2.90
N HIS A 128 -7.41 8.43 -3.58
CA HIS A 128 -8.82 8.77 -3.42
C HIS A 128 -9.31 9.46 -4.70
N GLY A 129 -10.62 9.64 -4.87
CA GLY A 129 -11.19 10.06 -6.15
C GLY A 129 -10.50 11.27 -6.83
N HIS A 130 -10.16 12.31 -6.06
CA HIS A 130 -9.48 13.48 -6.61
C HIS A 130 -7.99 13.22 -6.92
N SER A 131 -7.27 12.51 -6.05
CA SER A 131 -5.83 12.27 -6.24
C SER A 131 -5.54 11.29 -7.36
N ILE A 132 -6.36 10.24 -7.52
CA ILE A 132 -6.19 9.23 -8.57
C ILE A 132 -6.17 9.89 -9.94
N ALA A 133 -7.13 10.74 -10.26
CA ALA A 133 -7.20 11.42 -11.55
C ALA A 133 -5.92 12.23 -11.85
N ARG A 134 -5.39 12.93 -10.84
CA ARG A 134 -4.15 13.72 -10.99
C ARG A 134 -2.90 12.86 -11.16
N LEU A 135 -2.82 11.77 -10.40
CA LEU A 135 -1.70 10.82 -10.49
C LEU A 135 -1.71 10.08 -11.83
N VAL A 136 -2.89 9.64 -12.30
CA VAL A 136 -3.05 8.99 -13.61
C VAL A 136 -2.65 9.93 -14.75
N ALA A 137 -3.10 11.18 -14.69
CA ALA A 137 -2.75 12.18 -15.70
C ALA A 137 -1.25 12.51 -15.76
N ALA A 138 -0.51 12.22 -14.69
CA ALA A 138 0.93 12.45 -14.62
C ALA A 138 1.76 11.27 -15.15
N ILE A 139 1.16 10.12 -15.40
CA ILE A 139 1.90 8.95 -15.95
C ILE A 139 2.38 9.28 -17.36
N PRO A 140 3.70 9.17 -17.66
CA PRO A 140 4.22 9.45 -18.98
C PRO A 140 3.59 8.56 -20.07
N ALA A 141 3.48 9.12 -21.27
CA ALA A 141 2.98 8.36 -22.41
C ALA A 141 3.89 7.16 -22.72
N GLY A 142 3.27 6.02 -23.02
CA GLY A 142 3.99 4.78 -23.33
C GLY A 142 4.36 3.92 -22.10
N CYS A 143 4.15 4.40 -20.87
CA CYS A 143 4.28 3.55 -19.70
C CYS A 143 3.10 2.60 -19.57
N LEU A 144 3.37 1.34 -19.28
CA LEU A 144 2.35 0.37 -18.87
C LEU A 144 1.75 0.81 -17.50
N ARG A 145 0.43 0.86 -17.42
CA ARG A 145 -0.31 1.28 -16.24
C ARG A 145 -0.85 0.06 -15.51
N VAL A 146 -0.39 -0.15 -14.29
CA VAL A 146 -0.80 -1.29 -13.46
C VAL A 146 -1.41 -0.79 -12.16
N ALA A 147 -2.54 -1.35 -11.73
CA ALA A 147 -3.13 -1.05 -10.44
C ALA A 147 -3.48 -2.32 -9.67
N ASP A 148 -3.05 -2.32 -8.40
CA ASP A 148 -3.47 -3.27 -7.38
C ASP A 148 -4.15 -2.50 -6.26
N SER A 149 -5.46 -2.72 -6.06
CA SER A 149 -6.21 -2.07 -4.99
C SER A 149 -6.76 -3.11 -4.03
N GLN A 150 -6.19 -3.15 -2.84
CA GLN A 150 -6.62 -4.06 -1.77
C GLN A 150 -7.85 -3.54 -1.01
N VAL A 151 -8.65 -2.73 -1.67
CA VAL A 151 -9.82 -2.09 -1.07
C VAL A 151 -11.10 -2.55 -1.76
N ALA A 152 -11.95 -3.22 -0.98
CA ALA A 152 -13.31 -3.57 -1.36
C ALA A 152 -14.26 -2.89 -0.37
N SER A 153 -14.59 -1.63 -0.59
CA SER A 153 -15.45 -0.84 0.28
C SER A 153 -16.16 0.27 -0.47
N ARG A 154 -17.18 0.86 0.16
CA ARG A 154 -17.87 2.04 -0.38
C ARG A 154 -16.97 3.28 -0.56
N TRP A 155 -15.79 3.28 0.04
CA TRP A 155 -14.83 4.40 -0.02
C TRP A 155 -13.87 4.30 -1.21
N GLY A 156 -13.99 3.23 -1.99
CA GLY A 156 -13.22 3.01 -3.19
C GLY A 156 -12.94 1.53 -3.45
N ASN A 157 -12.61 1.25 -4.68
CA ASN A 157 -12.30 -0.10 -5.15
C ASN A 157 -11.47 -0.02 -6.45
N ILE A 158 -11.21 -1.16 -7.06
CA ILE A 158 -10.39 -1.26 -8.28
C ILE A 158 -10.97 -0.47 -9.47
N CYS A 159 -12.29 -0.22 -9.53
CA CYS A 159 -12.93 0.56 -10.59
C CYS A 159 -12.54 2.05 -10.57
N ASP A 160 -11.90 2.54 -9.53
CA ASP A 160 -11.34 3.90 -9.50
C ASP A 160 -10.13 4.05 -10.45
N PHE A 161 -9.49 2.93 -10.84
CA PHE A 161 -8.32 2.89 -11.74
C PHE A 161 -8.75 2.58 -13.17
N ARG A 162 -9.46 3.53 -13.78
CA ARG A 162 -9.91 3.40 -15.17
C ARG A 162 -8.75 3.60 -16.13
N ASP A 163 -8.85 3.00 -17.31
CA ASP A 163 -7.87 3.11 -18.40
C ASP A 163 -6.47 2.61 -17.99
N PHE A 164 -6.41 1.65 -17.07
CA PHE A 164 -5.21 0.91 -16.76
C PHE A 164 -5.07 -0.31 -17.67
N ASP A 165 -3.84 -0.64 -18.07
CA ASP A 165 -3.53 -1.78 -18.94
C ASP A 165 -3.68 -3.11 -18.20
N LEU A 166 -3.44 -3.10 -16.87
CA LEU A 166 -3.56 -4.26 -16.01
C LEU A 166 -4.10 -3.86 -14.63
N ILE A 167 -5.08 -4.62 -14.17
CA ILE A 167 -5.56 -4.56 -12.79
C ILE A 167 -5.51 -5.96 -12.17
N THR A 168 -5.25 -6.07 -10.85
CA THR A 168 -5.02 -7.36 -10.17
C THR A 168 -5.97 -7.56 -8.98
N PRO A 169 -7.30 -7.42 -9.13
CA PRO A 169 -8.22 -7.66 -8.03
C PRO A 169 -8.27 -9.15 -7.66
N ASN A 170 -8.32 -9.46 -6.37
CA ASN A 170 -8.74 -10.78 -5.94
C ASN A 170 -10.27 -10.97 -6.14
N GLU A 171 -10.76 -12.20 -6.02
CA GLU A 171 -12.18 -12.53 -6.25
C GLU A 171 -13.13 -11.65 -5.41
N ARG A 172 -12.82 -11.41 -4.14
CA ARG A 172 -13.65 -10.59 -3.26
C ARG A 172 -13.69 -9.12 -3.70
N GLU A 173 -12.55 -8.60 -4.11
CA GLU A 173 -12.44 -7.23 -4.62
C GLU A 173 -13.20 -7.06 -5.94
N ALA A 174 -13.06 -8.02 -6.86
CA ALA A 174 -13.80 -8.02 -8.11
C ALA A 174 -15.32 -8.12 -7.87
N ARG A 175 -15.77 -9.05 -7.03
CA ARG A 175 -17.19 -9.19 -6.67
C ARG A 175 -17.77 -7.93 -6.06
N PHE A 176 -17.02 -7.32 -5.17
CA PHE A 176 -17.43 -6.04 -4.57
C PHE A 176 -17.54 -4.93 -5.62
N ALA A 177 -16.54 -4.82 -6.49
CA ALA A 177 -16.47 -3.77 -7.51
C ALA A 177 -17.60 -3.86 -8.54
N LEU A 178 -17.98 -5.07 -8.93
CA LEU A 178 -19.04 -5.34 -9.91
C LEU A 178 -20.43 -5.49 -9.29
N GLY A 179 -20.53 -5.58 -7.95
CA GLY A 179 -21.78 -5.89 -7.27
C GLY A 179 -22.29 -7.31 -7.54
N ASP A 180 -21.44 -8.21 -7.99
CA ASP A 180 -21.78 -9.57 -8.40
C ASP A 180 -21.35 -10.59 -7.34
N GLN A 181 -22.34 -11.22 -6.70
CA GLN A 181 -22.10 -12.22 -5.65
C GLN A 181 -22.27 -13.67 -6.17
N ASP A 182 -22.92 -13.86 -7.32
CA ASP A 182 -23.46 -15.15 -7.74
C ASP A 182 -22.76 -15.76 -8.96
N SER A 183 -22.12 -14.97 -9.80
CA SER A 183 -21.45 -15.44 -11.01
C SER A 183 -20.21 -16.30 -10.69
N GLY A 184 -19.90 -17.22 -11.58
CA GLY A 184 -18.63 -17.96 -11.54
C GLY A 184 -17.44 -17.04 -11.78
N VAL A 185 -16.22 -17.51 -11.44
CA VAL A 185 -14.98 -16.71 -11.56
C VAL A 185 -14.70 -16.28 -13.01
N ARG A 186 -15.01 -17.13 -14.00
CA ARG A 186 -14.78 -16.80 -15.43
C ARG A 186 -15.61 -15.61 -15.92
N PRO A 187 -16.94 -15.56 -15.73
CA PRO A 187 -17.73 -14.37 -16.04
C PRO A 187 -17.29 -13.12 -15.26
N LEU A 188 -16.83 -13.31 -14.01
CA LEU A 188 -16.35 -12.21 -13.17
C LEU A 188 -15.08 -11.58 -13.72
N ALA A 189 -14.24 -12.34 -14.43
CA ALA A 189 -12.95 -11.90 -14.97
C ALA A 189 -13.05 -11.43 -16.46
N ALA A 190 -14.23 -11.54 -17.07
CA ALA A 190 -14.49 -11.10 -18.44
C ALA A 190 -14.90 -9.63 -18.49
#